data_50bbb468beb6611cc48f5d889118b7a0
#
_entry.id   50bbb468beb6611cc48f5d889118b7a0
#
_cell.length_a   1.000
_cell.length_b   1.000
_cell.length_c   1.000
_cell.angle_alpha   90.00
_cell.angle_beta   90.00
_cell.angle_gamma   90.00
#
_symmetry.space_group_name_H-M   'P 1'
#
loop_
_entity.id
_entity.type
_entity.pdbx_description
1 polymer ?
#
loop_
_entity_poly.entity_id
_entity_poly.type
_entity_poly.pdbx_seq_one_letter_code
_entity_poly.pdbx_strand_id
1 'polypeptide(L)'
;IAQRIVNQVGRRVDQTTPLADARLKDGSRVNVIVPPLSLRGTAISIRKFSEKPITLDMLKEFGSMSDKMCTALKIAGACRMNIVISGGTGSGKTTMLNALSKMIDPGERVLTIEDAAELRLQQPHWLPLETRPPNLEGQGAITIGDLVKNALRMRPDRIILGEIRGAECFDLLAAMNTGHDGSMCTLHANSPRECLGRMENMILMGDIKIPKEAISRQIAESVDLIVQVKRLRDGSRRTTNITEVIGMEGDVIVTQELFKFEYLDESEDGKIMGEYRSSGLRPYTLEKARQFGFDQAYLEACL
;
A
#
# COMPACT_ATOMS: atom_id res chain seq x y z
N ILE A 1 3.10 -7.14 -34.00
CA ILE A 1 3.83 -7.15 -32.71
C ILE A 1 2.84 -7.38 -31.57
N ALA A 2 1.80 -6.53 -31.41
CA ALA A 2 0.82 -6.61 -30.33
C ALA A 2 0.19 -8.00 -30.16
N GLN A 3 -0.37 -8.56 -31.23
CA GLN A 3 -0.93 -9.93 -31.23
C GLN A 3 0.08 -10.99 -30.78
N ARG A 4 1.34 -10.88 -31.23
CA ARG A 4 2.39 -11.82 -30.84
C ARG A 4 2.70 -11.77 -29.35
N ILE A 5 2.74 -10.57 -28.76
CA ILE A 5 2.95 -10.37 -27.32
C ILE A 5 1.80 -10.96 -26.52
N VAL A 6 0.56 -10.64 -26.91
CA VAL A 6 -0.65 -11.05 -26.20
C VAL A 6 -0.91 -12.55 -26.32
N ASN A 7 -0.65 -13.14 -27.49
CA ASN A 7 -0.81 -14.58 -27.73
C ASN A 7 0.20 -15.42 -26.92
N GLN A 8 1.43 -14.92 -26.64
CA GLN A 8 2.39 -15.62 -25.80
C GLN A 8 1.92 -15.85 -24.36
N VAL A 9 0.95 -15.06 -23.89
CA VAL A 9 0.36 -15.16 -22.55
C VAL A 9 -1.08 -15.66 -22.59
N GLY A 10 -1.49 -16.30 -23.68
CA GLY A 10 -2.82 -16.92 -23.84
C GLY A 10 -3.97 -15.94 -23.93
N ARG A 11 -3.70 -14.69 -24.29
CA ARG A 11 -4.72 -13.66 -24.50
C ARG A 11 -4.89 -13.36 -25.98
N ARG A 12 -6.03 -12.76 -26.35
CA ARG A 12 -6.36 -12.36 -27.72
C ARG A 12 -6.61 -10.85 -27.75
N VAL A 13 -6.18 -10.21 -28.83
CA VAL A 13 -6.50 -8.82 -29.15
C VAL A 13 -6.79 -8.68 -30.63
N ASP A 14 -7.99 -8.23 -30.97
CA ASP A 14 -8.47 -7.97 -32.33
C ASP A 14 -9.61 -6.95 -32.32
N GLN A 15 -10.28 -6.76 -33.46
CA GLN A 15 -11.38 -5.80 -33.57
C GLN A 15 -12.59 -6.13 -32.68
N THR A 16 -12.81 -7.41 -32.37
CA THR A 16 -13.91 -7.85 -31.49
C THR A 16 -13.52 -7.78 -30.01
N THR A 17 -12.24 -7.92 -29.70
CA THR A 17 -11.67 -7.79 -28.36
C THR A 17 -10.52 -6.79 -28.43
N PRO A 18 -10.82 -5.49 -28.52
CA PRO A 18 -9.82 -4.49 -28.87
C PRO A 18 -8.91 -4.06 -27.71
N LEU A 19 -9.11 -4.62 -26.52
CA LEU A 19 -8.36 -4.36 -25.30
C LEU A 19 -7.78 -5.66 -24.77
N ALA A 20 -6.52 -5.65 -24.35
CA ALA A 20 -5.91 -6.78 -23.68
C ALA A 20 -4.93 -6.30 -22.58
N ASP A 21 -5.14 -6.82 -21.38
CA ASP A 21 -4.19 -6.76 -20.29
C ASP A 21 -3.53 -8.12 -20.14
N ALA A 22 -2.20 -8.11 -20.02
CA ALA A 22 -1.43 -9.32 -19.91
C ALA A 22 -0.18 -9.12 -19.06
N ARG A 23 0.41 -10.23 -18.61
CA ARG A 23 1.69 -10.25 -17.89
C ARG A 23 2.71 -11.01 -18.73
N LEU A 24 3.87 -10.40 -18.94
CA LEU A 24 5.00 -11.02 -19.60
C LEU A 24 5.70 -12.01 -18.66
N LYS A 25 6.56 -12.87 -19.21
CA LYS A 25 7.30 -13.89 -18.43
C LYS A 25 8.22 -13.30 -17.38
N ASP A 26 8.71 -12.07 -17.59
CA ASP A 26 9.53 -11.31 -16.62
C ASP A 26 8.70 -10.63 -15.52
N GLY A 27 7.38 -10.79 -15.56
CA GLY A 27 6.44 -10.15 -14.62
C GLY A 27 5.98 -8.76 -15.04
N SER A 28 6.52 -8.18 -16.12
CA SER A 28 6.09 -6.88 -16.64
C SER A 28 4.63 -6.92 -17.09
N ARG A 29 3.88 -5.86 -16.81
CA ARG A 29 2.49 -5.73 -17.28
C ARG A 29 2.47 -5.08 -18.65
N VAL A 30 1.67 -5.62 -19.54
CA VAL A 30 1.44 -5.04 -20.86
C VAL A 30 -0.06 -4.79 -21.06
N ASN A 31 -0.39 -3.59 -21.45
CA ASN A 31 -1.72 -3.21 -21.92
C ASN A 31 -1.63 -2.93 -23.41
N VAL A 32 -2.56 -3.50 -24.17
CA VAL A 32 -2.66 -3.32 -25.61
C VAL A 32 -4.06 -2.83 -25.94
N ILE A 33 -4.13 -1.79 -26.77
CA ILE A 33 -5.37 -1.29 -27.35
C ILE A 33 -5.21 -1.17 -28.87
N VAL A 34 -6.20 -1.67 -29.60
CA VAL A 34 -6.20 -1.68 -31.07
C VAL A 34 -7.37 -0.88 -31.66
N PRO A 35 -7.32 -0.51 -32.95
CA PRO A 35 -8.48 0.05 -33.63
C PRO A 35 -9.71 -0.89 -33.55
N PRO A 36 -10.95 -0.34 -33.50
CA PRO A 36 -11.29 1.07 -33.73
C PRO A 36 -11.14 1.99 -32.49
N LEU A 37 -10.84 1.46 -31.30
CA LEU A 37 -10.75 2.26 -30.08
C LEU A 37 -9.52 3.17 -30.08
N SER A 38 -8.41 2.70 -30.60
CA SER A 38 -7.20 3.51 -30.75
C SER A 38 -7.16 4.18 -32.13
N LEU A 39 -7.48 5.47 -32.17
CA LEU A 39 -7.66 6.23 -33.42
C LEU A 39 -6.35 6.42 -34.23
N ARG A 40 -5.19 6.32 -33.59
CA ARG A 40 -3.88 6.49 -34.21
C ARG A 40 -3.13 5.18 -34.48
N GLY A 41 -3.87 4.04 -34.47
CA GLY A 41 -3.30 2.71 -34.62
C GLY A 41 -3.15 1.98 -33.28
N THR A 42 -2.49 0.82 -33.28
CA THR A 42 -2.28 0.00 -32.09
C THR A 42 -1.35 0.69 -31.10
N ALA A 43 -1.78 0.85 -29.85
CA ALA A 43 -0.94 1.30 -28.75
C ALA A 43 -0.58 0.15 -27.82
N ILE A 44 0.67 0.11 -27.38
CA ILE A 44 1.20 -0.87 -26.44
C ILE A 44 1.86 -0.13 -25.30
N SER A 45 1.38 -0.35 -24.08
CA SER A 45 1.96 0.21 -22.85
C SER A 45 2.59 -0.92 -22.06
N ILE A 46 3.90 -0.82 -21.78
CA ILE A 46 4.62 -1.82 -20.99
C ILE A 46 5.10 -1.16 -19.69
N ARG A 47 4.62 -1.66 -18.56
CA ARG A 47 5.10 -1.30 -17.23
C ARG A 47 6.14 -2.33 -16.81
N LYS A 48 7.40 -1.95 -16.98
CA LYS A 48 8.54 -2.84 -16.64
C LYS A 48 8.56 -3.12 -15.15
N PHE A 49 8.88 -4.35 -14.83
CA PHE A 49 9.14 -4.78 -13.47
C PHE A 49 10.59 -4.40 -13.08
N SER A 50 10.79 -3.82 -11.88
CA SER A 50 12.14 -3.56 -11.39
C SER A 50 12.73 -4.84 -10.79
N GLU A 51 13.88 -5.29 -11.27
CA GLU A 51 14.57 -6.49 -10.76
C GLU A 51 15.22 -6.26 -9.40
N LYS A 52 15.62 -5.01 -9.12
CA LYS A 52 16.28 -4.66 -7.85
C LYS A 52 15.25 -4.14 -6.85
N PRO A 53 15.08 -4.81 -5.69
CA PRO A 53 14.19 -4.33 -4.65
C PRO A 53 14.77 -3.04 -4.04
N ILE A 54 13.95 -1.99 -3.98
CA ILE A 54 14.28 -0.75 -3.29
C ILE A 54 14.07 -0.96 -1.80
N THR A 55 15.05 -0.56 -0.99
CA THR A 55 15.00 -0.65 0.47
C THR A 55 14.65 0.70 1.11
N LEU A 56 14.31 0.70 2.41
CA LEU A 56 14.10 1.95 3.15
C LEU A 56 15.36 2.81 3.17
N ASP A 57 16.56 2.19 3.27
CA ASP A 57 17.83 2.92 3.23
C ASP A 57 18.05 3.59 1.87
N MET A 58 17.75 2.91 0.76
CA MET A 58 17.80 3.52 -0.56
C MET A 58 16.78 4.66 -0.71
N LEU A 59 15.57 4.52 -0.18
CA LEU A 59 14.58 5.61 -0.18
C LEU A 59 15.08 6.83 0.59
N LYS A 60 15.79 6.61 1.70
CA LYS A 60 16.48 7.68 2.45
C LYS A 60 17.59 8.33 1.60
N GLU A 61 18.47 7.54 0.97
CA GLU A 61 19.53 8.01 0.08
C GLU A 61 18.99 8.84 -1.09
N PHE A 62 17.84 8.45 -1.64
CA PHE A 62 17.11 9.24 -2.66
C PHE A 62 16.46 10.51 -2.09
N GLY A 63 16.60 10.77 -0.80
CA GLY A 63 15.98 11.89 -0.13
C GLY A 63 14.47 11.79 0.03
N SER A 64 13.89 10.61 -0.14
CA SER A 64 12.44 10.41 0.01
C SER A 64 11.95 10.47 1.45
N MET A 65 12.84 10.37 2.42
CA MET A 65 12.57 10.49 3.85
C MET A 65 13.85 10.84 4.62
N SER A 66 13.72 11.27 5.89
CA SER A 66 14.86 11.50 6.80
C SER A 66 15.37 10.20 7.44
N ASP A 67 16.55 10.26 8.07
CA ASP A 67 17.10 9.15 8.87
C ASP A 67 16.17 8.74 10.00
N LYS A 68 15.60 9.70 10.72
CA LYS A 68 14.64 9.49 11.80
C LYS A 68 13.39 8.77 11.30
N MET A 69 12.81 9.22 10.20
CA MET A 69 11.66 8.55 9.57
C MET A 69 12.00 7.12 9.12
N CYS A 70 13.17 6.92 8.53
CA CYS A 70 13.63 5.59 8.11
C CYS A 70 13.74 4.64 9.29
N THR A 71 14.33 5.10 10.40
CA THR A 71 14.46 4.33 11.65
C THR A 71 13.10 3.99 12.24
N ALA A 72 12.21 4.99 12.35
CA ALA A 72 10.85 4.78 12.86
C ALA A 72 10.06 3.76 12.01
N LEU A 73 10.15 3.83 10.68
CA LEU A 73 9.48 2.88 9.77
C LEU A 73 10.08 1.47 9.85
N LYS A 74 11.40 1.33 10.03
CA LYS A 74 12.03 0.03 10.26
C LYS A 74 11.50 -0.64 11.52
N ILE A 75 11.43 0.13 12.60
CA ILE A 75 10.90 -0.36 13.88
C ILE A 75 9.41 -0.69 13.75
N ALA A 76 8.62 0.17 13.13
CA ALA A 76 7.20 -0.08 12.91
C ALA A 76 6.93 -1.38 12.15
N GLY A 77 7.69 -1.66 11.09
CA GLY A 77 7.60 -2.90 10.33
C GLY A 77 8.00 -4.13 11.15
N ALA A 78 9.06 -4.04 11.95
CA ALA A 78 9.53 -5.13 12.82
C ALA A 78 8.56 -5.40 14.00
N CYS A 79 8.00 -4.34 14.59
CA CYS A 79 7.12 -4.41 15.76
C CYS A 79 5.64 -4.71 15.44
N ARG A 80 5.36 -5.25 14.29
CA ARG A 80 4.00 -5.65 13.87
C ARG A 80 2.97 -4.50 13.96
N MET A 81 3.38 -3.28 13.62
CA MET A 81 2.40 -2.20 13.49
C MET A 81 1.59 -2.37 12.19
N ASN A 82 0.28 -2.16 12.27
CA ASN A 82 -0.61 -2.16 11.12
C ASN A 82 -0.46 -0.85 10.35
N ILE A 83 0.00 -0.93 9.09
CA ILE A 83 0.43 0.24 8.33
C ILE A 83 -0.40 0.40 7.06
N VAL A 84 -0.98 1.59 6.89
CA VAL A 84 -1.64 2.00 5.64
C VAL A 84 -0.73 2.97 4.89
N ILE A 85 -0.33 2.62 3.68
CA ILE A 85 0.47 3.49 2.82
C ILE A 85 -0.46 4.22 1.87
N SER A 86 -0.58 5.51 2.06
CA SER A 86 -1.46 6.40 1.31
C SER A 86 -0.69 7.26 0.30
N GLY A 87 -1.31 7.53 -0.84
CA GLY A 87 -0.71 8.43 -1.83
C GLY A 87 -1.38 8.33 -3.20
N GLY A 88 -1.10 9.31 -4.05
CA GLY A 88 -1.61 9.37 -5.43
C GLY A 88 -0.98 8.33 -6.36
N THR A 89 -1.40 8.33 -7.62
CA THR A 89 -0.83 7.47 -8.66
C THR A 89 0.65 7.82 -8.90
N GLY A 90 1.51 6.80 -8.96
CA GLY A 90 2.93 6.97 -9.22
C GLY A 90 3.72 7.61 -8.07
N SER A 91 3.14 7.77 -6.87
CA SER A 91 3.81 8.33 -5.68
C SER A 91 4.82 7.38 -5.04
N GLY A 92 4.79 6.08 -5.36
CA GLY A 92 5.71 5.09 -4.82
C GLY A 92 5.12 4.22 -3.70
N LYS A 93 3.79 4.11 -3.56
CA LYS A 93 3.13 3.29 -2.54
C LYS A 93 3.61 1.83 -2.53
N THR A 94 3.55 1.16 -3.69
CA THR A 94 4.00 -0.23 -3.84
C THR A 94 5.49 -0.38 -3.53
N THR A 95 6.30 0.62 -3.89
CA THR A 95 7.73 0.65 -3.55
C THR A 95 7.96 0.73 -2.05
N MET A 96 7.22 1.62 -1.37
CA MET A 96 7.26 1.77 0.08
C MET A 96 6.81 0.49 0.79
N LEU A 97 5.72 -0.13 0.30
CA LEU A 97 5.21 -1.40 0.84
C LEU A 97 6.24 -2.52 0.71
N ASN A 98 6.87 -2.66 -0.46
CA ASN A 98 7.96 -3.62 -0.66
C ASN A 98 9.17 -3.32 0.27
N ALA A 99 9.52 -2.05 0.46
CA ALA A 99 10.63 -1.67 1.32
C ALA A 99 10.35 -1.98 2.80
N LEU A 100 9.13 -1.71 3.27
CA LEU A 100 8.67 -2.02 4.62
C LEU A 100 8.58 -3.53 4.87
N SER A 101 8.15 -4.31 3.88
CA SER A 101 8.02 -5.76 4.03
C SER A 101 9.35 -6.46 4.35
N LYS A 102 10.49 -5.84 4.03
CA LYS A 102 11.82 -6.33 4.43
C LYS A 102 12.05 -6.35 5.94
N MET A 103 11.29 -5.57 6.68
CA MET A 103 11.40 -5.49 8.15
C MET A 103 10.62 -6.60 8.85
N ILE A 104 9.86 -7.39 8.13
CA ILE A 104 9.12 -8.53 8.65
C ILE A 104 10.11 -9.64 9.04
N ASP A 105 9.88 -10.28 10.19
CA ASP A 105 10.72 -11.39 10.64
C ASP A 105 10.69 -12.55 9.62
N PRO A 106 11.85 -13.13 9.27
CA PRO A 106 11.93 -14.25 8.32
C PRO A 106 11.14 -15.50 8.73
N GLY A 107 10.84 -15.67 10.01
CA GLY A 107 10.01 -16.77 10.52
C GLY A 107 8.51 -16.58 10.31
N GLU A 108 8.06 -15.39 9.95
CA GLU A 108 6.65 -15.09 9.76
C GLU A 108 6.14 -15.56 8.39
N ARG A 109 4.91 -16.10 8.39
CA ARG A 109 4.19 -16.48 7.17
C ARG A 109 3.41 -15.28 6.64
N VAL A 110 3.79 -14.78 5.46
CA VAL A 110 3.20 -13.59 4.85
C VAL A 110 2.40 -13.96 3.62
N LEU A 111 1.13 -13.56 3.58
CA LEU A 111 0.28 -13.67 2.41
C LEU A 111 0.10 -12.29 1.78
N THR A 112 0.38 -12.18 0.48
CA THR A 112 0.06 -10.97 -0.31
C THR A 112 -1.15 -11.23 -1.19
N ILE A 113 -2.03 -10.26 -1.29
CA ILE A 113 -3.25 -10.34 -2.11
C ILE A 113 -3.32 -9.09 -2.98
N GLU A 114 -3.42 -9.28 -4.29
CA GLU A 114 -3.38 -8.21 -5.28
C GLU A 114 -4.33 -8.50 -6.45
N ASP A 115 -4.80 -7.44 -7.12
CA ASP A 115 -5.51 -7.59 -8.40
C ASP A 115 -4.58 -8.08 -9.51
N ALA A 116 -3.34 -7.59 -9.48
CA ALA A 116 -2.27 -8.09 -10.31
C ALA A 116 -0.98 -7.99 -9.50
N ALA A 117 -0.31 -9.12 -9.29
CA ALA A 117 0.84 -9.20 -8.40
C ALA A 117 1.99 -8.28 -8.88
N GLU A 118 2.26 -7.25 -8.10
CA GLU A 118 3.37 -6.31 -8.26
C GLU A 118 4.36 -6.40 -7.09
N LEU A 119 3.90 -6.93 -5.95
CA LEU A 119 4.75 -7.10 -4.77
C LEU A 119 5.79 -8.20 -5.00
N ARG A 120 6.97 -8.00 -4.44
CA ARG A 120 8.08 -8.95 -4.46
C ARG A 120 8.75 -8.97 -3.09
N LEU A 121 8.16 -9.72 -2.17
CA LEU A 121 8.71 -9.86 -0.84
C LEU A 121 9.94 -10.77 -0.85
N GLN A 122 10.89 -10.45 0.01
CA GLN A 122 12.11 -11.23 0.22
C GLN A 122 11.94 -12.19 1.42
N GLN A 123 10.71 -12.69 1.63
CA GLN A 123 10.36 -13.53 2.78
C GLN A 123 10.43 -15.02 2.40
N PRO A 124 11.03 -15.89 3.26
CA PRO A 124 11.07 -17.34 3.02
C PRO A 124 9.68 -17.96 2.93
N HIS A 125 8.75 -17.52 3.77
CA HIS A 125 7.37 -17.98 3.84
C HIS A 125 6.38 -17.00 3.21
N TRP A 126 6.65 -16.60 1.97
CA TRP A 126 5.77 -15.71 1.21
C TRP A 126 4.86 -16.49 0.26
N LEU A 127 3.55 -16.21 0.35
CA LEU A 127 2.54 -16.78 -0.54
C LEU A 127 1.78 -15.64 -1.27
N PRO A 128 2.08 -15.38 -2.54
CA PRO A 128 1.34 -14.41 -3.34
C PRO A 128 0.02 -14.99 -3.84
N LEU A 129 -1.06 -14.24 -3.68
CA LEU A 129 -2.40 -14.52 -4.19
C LEU A 129 -2.83 -13.40 -5.14
N GLU A 130 -3.47 -13.77 -6.23
CA GLU A 130 -3.96 -12.83 -7.25
C GLU A 130 -5.44 -13.08 -7.53
N THR A 131 -6.21 -12.01 -7.70
CA THR A 131 -7.62 -12.10 -8.07
C THR A 131 -7.80 -12.72 -9.44
N ARG A 132 -8.97 -13.23 -9.69
CA ARG A 132 -9.36 -13.72 -11.01
C ARG A 132 -10.58 -12.94 -11.52
N PRO A 133 -10.45 -12.24 -12.65
CA PRO A 133 -11.61 -11.61 -13.28
C PRO A 133 -12.62 -12.65 -13.74
N PRO A 134 -13.90 -12.27 -13.95
CA PRO A 134 -14.91 -13.17 -14.48
C PRO A 134 -14.51 -13.66 -15.87
N ASN A 135 -15.00 -14.85 -16.24
CA ASN A 135 -14.86 -15.40 -17.58
C ASN A 135 -15.77 -14.65 -18.59
N LEU A 136 -15.78 -15.08 -19.83
CA LEU A 136 -16.60 -14.47 -20.90
C LEU A 136 -18.12 -14.53 -20.62
N GLU A 137 -18.55 -15.45 -19.77
CA GLU A 137 -19.94 -15.62 -19.34
C GLU A 137 -20.28 -14.82 -18.07
N GLY A 138 -19.32 -14.02 -17.57
CA GLY A 138 -19.48 -13.22 -16.36
C GLY A 138 -19.36 -14.02 -15.05
N GLN A 139 -18.88 -15.27 -15.09
CA GLN A 139 -18.80 -16.17 -13.95
C GLN A 139 -17.36 -16.45 -13.49
N GLY A 140 -17.23 -16.99 -12.28
CA GLY A 140 -15.96 -17.47 -11.76
C GLY A 140 -14.99 -16.37 -11.32
N ALA A 141 -15.46 -15.14 -11.08
CA ALA A 141 -14.67 -14.09 -10.46
C ALA A 141 -14.24 -14.50 -9.05
N ILE A 142 -13.00 -14.19 -8.67
CA ILE A 142 -12.47 -14.28 -7.31
C ILE A 142 -11.95 -12.92 -6.94
N THR A 143 -12.57 -12.30 -5.95
CA THR A 143 -12.27 -10.93 -5.51
C THR A 143 -11.16 -10.89 -4.44
N ILE A 144 -10.63 -9.70 -4.14
CA ILE A 144 -9.71 -9.49 -3.01
C ILE A 144 -10.39 -9.94 -1.72
N GLY A 145 -11.65 -9.58 -1.47
CA GLY A 145 -12.39 -9.97 -0.28
C GLY A 145 -12.52 -11.49 -0.12
N ASP A 146 -12.77 -12.24 -1.22
CA ASP A 146 -12.80 -13.71 -1.20
C ASP A 146 -11.45 -14.27 -0.78
N LEU A 147 -10.37 -13.70 -1.32
CA LEU A 147 -9.00 -14.12 -1.00
C LEU A 147 -8.62 -13.80 0.45
N VAL A 148 -9.01 -12.64 0.99
CA VAL A 148 -8.79 -12.28 2.40
C VAL A 148 -9.50 -13.29 3.32
N LYS A 149 -10.78 -13.57 3.06
CA LYS A 149 -11.55 -14.56 3.84
C LYS A 149 -10.92 -15.95 3.79
N ASN A 150 -10.39 -16.35 2.64
CA ASN A 150 -9.68 -17.62 2.52
C ASN A 150 -8.31 -17.56 3.22
N ALA A 151 -7.59 -16.46 3.13
CA ALA A 151 -6.28 -16.27 3.74
C ALA A 151 -6.31 -16.49 5.25
N LEU A 152 -7.36 -16.05 5.96
CA LEU A 152 -7.56 -16.26 7.39
C LEU A 152 -7.59 -17.75 7.80
N ARG A 153 -7.88 -18.67 6.85
CA ARG A 153 -7.83 -20.14 7.06
C ARG A 153 -6.48 -20.75 6.73
N MET A 154 -5.56 -19.95 6.21
CA MET A 154 -4.23 -20.43 5.77
C MET A 154 -3.15 -20.20 6.82
N ARG A 155 -3.53 -19.78 8.04
CA ARG A 155 -2.64 -19.47 9.16
C ARG A 155 -1.55 -18.46 8.79
N PRO A 156 -1.90 -17.27 8.31
CA PRO A 156 -0.92 -16.22 8.09
C PRO A 156 -0.51 -15.58 9.41
N ASP A 157 0.72 -15.09 9.49
CA ASP A 157 1.13 -14.14 10.53
C ASP A 157 0.74 -12.72 10.10
N ARG A 158 0.92 -12.39 8.81
CA ARG A 158 0.54 -11.09 8.23
C ARG A 158 -0.17 -11.24 6.89
N ILE A 159 -1.11 -10.34 6.65
CA ILE A 159 -1.79 -10.18 5.36
C ILE A 159 -1.42 -8.82 4.78
N ILE A 160 -0.95 -8.81 3.55
CA ILE A 160 -0.56 -7.59 2.85
C ILE A 160 -1.45 -7.44 1.61
N LEU A 161 -2.25 -6.36 1.56
CA LEU A 161 -3.03 -6.03 0.36
C LEU A 161 -2.25 -5.04 -0.51
N GLY A 162 -2.05 -5.39 -1.78
CA GLY A 162 -1.36 -4.52 -2.72
C GLY A 162 -2.04 -3.16 -2.84
N GLU A 163 -3.37 -3.14 -2.93
CA GLU A 163 -4.20 -1.93 -2.93
C GLU A 163 -5.62 -2.24 -2.48
N ILE A 164 -6.20 -1.35 -1.68
CA ILE A 164 -7.62 -1.39 -1.30
C ILE A 164 -8.38 -0.41 -2.17
N ARG A 165 -9.51 -0.86 -2.72
CA ARG A 165 -10.37 -0.05 -3.60
C ARG A 165 -11.86 -0.13 -3.25
N GLY A 166 -12.26 -1.06 -2.40
CA GLY A 166 -13.65 -1.33 -2.07
C GLY A 166 -13.86 -1.95 -0.70
N ALA A 167 -14.92 -2.72 -0.56
CA ALA A 167 -15.39 -3.28 0.71
C ALA A 167 -14.42 -4.28 1.37
N GLU A 168 -13.45 -4.80 0.64
CA GLU A 168 -12.34 -5.62 1.19
C GLU A 168 -11.55 -4.90 2.28
N CYS A 169 -11.67 -3.58 2.34
CA CYS A 169 -11.17 -2.77 3.45
C CYS A 169 -11.66 -3.29 4.80
N PHE A 170 -12.93 -3.64 4.90
CA PHE A 170 -13.52 -4.19 6.14
C PHE A 170 -12.92 -5.54 6.52
N ASP A 171 -12.75 -6.44 5.54
CA ASP A 171 -12.18 -7.76 5.76
C ASP A 171 -10.71 -7.66 6.27
N LEU A 172 -9.93 -6.69 5.73
CA LEU A 172 -8.57 -6.44 6.21
C LEU A 172 -8.55 -5.88 7.64
N LEU A 173 -9.40 -4.90 7.95
CA LEU A 173 -9.50 -4.35 9.32
C LEU A 173 -9.90 -5.44 10.32
N ALA A 174 -10.82 -6.33 9.94
CA ALA A 174 -11.17 -7.47 10.75
C ALA A 174 -9.98 -8.41 10.99
N ALA A 175 -9.15 -8.66 9.97
CA ALA A 175 -7.92 -9.44 10.12
C ALA A 175 -6.93 -8.76 11.07
N MET A 176 -6.70 -7.44 10.94
CA MET A 176 -5.83 -6.65 11.81
C MET A 176 -6.27 -6.74 13.29
N ASN A 177 -7.58 -6.78 13.56
CA ASN A 177 -8.14 -6.87 14.92
C ASN A 177 -8.21 -8.30 15.49
N THR A 178 -7.94 -9.31 14.69
CA THR A 178 -8.11 -10.72 15.10
C THR A 178 -6.80 -11.51 15.13
N GLY A 179 -5.69 -10.83 15.45
CA GLY A 179 -4.40 -11.48 15.70
C GLY A 179 -3.48 -11.58 14.48
N HIS A 180 -3.75 -10.79 13.43
CA HIS A 180 -2.87 -10.67 12.28
C HIS A 180 -2.18 -9.28 12.26
N ASP A 181 -1.66 -8.88 13.43
CA ASP A 181 -0.92 -7.63 13.61
C ASP A 181 0.28 -7.52 12.65
N GLY A 182 0.56 -6.30 12.22
CA GLY A 182 1.60 -6.03 11.23
C GLY A 182 1.14 -6.20 9.80
N SER A 183 -0.17 -6.36 9.57
CA SER A 183 -0.75 -6.34 8.24
C SER A 183 -0.62 -4.95 7.62
N MET A 184 -0.47 -4.91 6.29
CA MET A 184 -0.21 -3.68 5.57
C MET A 184 -1.07 -3.59 4.31
N CYS A 185 -1.33 -2.37 3.87
CA CYS A 185 -1.99 -2.14 2.59
C CYS A 185 -1.59 -0.81 1.96
N THR A 186 -1.93 -0.64 0.69
CA THR A 186 -1.89 0.68 0.06
C THR A 186 -3.29 1.18 -0.26
N LEU A 187 -3.42 2.50 -0.32
CA LEU A 187 -4.67 3.18 -0.60
C LEU A 187 -4.42 4.50 -1.35
N HIS A 188 -5.30 4.85 -2.26
CA HIS A 188 -5.24 6.14 -2.94
C HIS A 188 -5.91 7.23 -2.11
N ALA A 189 -5.12 8.15 -1.52
CA ALA A 189 -5.61 9.39 -0.93
C ALA A 189 -4.51 10.48 -0.99
N ASN A 190 -4.89 11.74 -0.79
CA ASN A 190 -3.97 12.88 -0.92
C ASN A 190 -3.44 13.36 0.44
N SER A 191 -4.03 12.89 1.54
CA SER A 191 -3.63 13.20 2.90
C SER A 191 -4.00 12.06 3.85
N PRO A 192 -3.38 11.98 5.07
CA PRO A 192 -3.78 10.99 6.08
C PRO A 192 -5.25 11.09 6.47
N ARG A 193 -5.80 12.30 6.58
CA ARG A 193 -7.21 12.51 6.90
C ARG A 193 -8.14 12.00 5.79
N GLU A 194 -7.81 12.28 4.53
CA GLU A 194 -8.56 11.73 3.39
C GLU A 194 -8.46 10.21 3.31
N CYS A 195 -7.32 9.63 3.73
CA CYS A 195 -7.13 8.19 3.79
C CYS A 195 -8.19 7.55 4.70
N LEU A 196 -8.37 8.06 5.92
CA LEU A 196 -9.39 7.57 6.87
C LEU A 196 -10.80 7.71 6.31
N GLY A 197 -11.18 8.88 5.80
CA GLY A 197 -12.49 9.10 5.20
C GLY A 197 -12.73 8.21 3.97
N ARG A 198 -11.69 7.90 3.20
CA ARG A 198 -11.81 6.99 2.07
C ARG A 198 -12.02 5.54 2.51
N MET A 199 -11.37 5.10 3.58
CA MET A 199 -11.61 3.77 4.18
C MET A 199 -13.07 3.66 4.65
N GLU A 200 -13.59 4.66 5.38
CA GLU A 200 -14.99 4.72 5.78
C GLU A 200 -15.93 4.59 4.56
N ASN A 201 -15.70 5.38 3.53
CA ASN A 201 -16.53 5.38 2.33
C ASN A 201 -16.50 4.03 1.59
N MET A 202 -15.33 3.39 1.46
CA MET A 202 -15.21 2.09 0.81
C MET A 202 -16.00 1.00 1.55
N ILE A 203 -16.00 1.02 2.88
CA ILE A 203 -16.78 0.08 3.69
C ILE A 203 -18.27 0.35 3.55
N LEU A 204 -18.68 1.63 3.59
CA LEU A 204 -20.08 2.03 3.43
C LEU A 204 -20.65 1.72 2.03
N MET A 205 -19.81 1.68 1.00
CA MET A 205 -20.22 1.30 -0.36
C MET A 205 -20.42 -0.22 -0.53
N GLY A 206 -19.98 -1.02 0.43
CA GLY A 206 -20.21 -2.45 0.45
C GLY A 206 -21.62 -2.80 0.94
N ASP A 207 -22.01 -4.07 0.80
CA ASP A 207 -23.30 -4.59 1.27
C ASP A 207 -23.40 -4.72 2.81
N ILE A 208 -22.41 -4.21 3.54
CA ILE A 208 -22.29 -4.33 4.98
C ILE A 208 -23.10 -3.21 5.64
N LYS A 209 -24.20 -3.58 6.32
CA LYS A 209 -25.04 -2.63 7.05
C LYS A 209 -24.52 -2.40 8.47
N ILE A 210 -23.47 -1.60 8.59
CA ILE A 210 -22.88 -1.21 9.88
C ILE A 210 -23.00 0.31 10.04
N PRO A 211 -23.34 0.82 11.23
CA PRO A 211 -23.34 2.26 11.52
C PRO A 211 -21.94 2.86 11.27
N LYS A 212 -21.91 4.12 10.80
CA LYS A 212 -20.65 4.80 10.49
C LYS A 212 -19.72 4.86 11.71
N GLU A 213 -20.28 5.10 12.90
CA GLU A 213 -19.53 5.18 14.15
C GLU A 213 -18.79 3.86 14.48
N ALA A 214 -19.42 2.72 14.16
CA ALA A 214 -18.78 1.41 14.35
C ALA A 214 -17.64 1.18 13.32
N ILE A 215 -17.81 1.69 12.10
CA ILE A 215 -16.74 1.65 11.07
C ILE A 215 -15.56 2.51 11.52
N SER A 216 -15.80 3.75 11.93
CA SER A 216 -14.74 4.66 12.40
C SER A 216 -13.99 4.09 13.59
N ARG A 217 -14.71 3.46 14.54
CA ARG A 217 -14.10 2.76 15.68
C ARG A 217 -13.23 1.60 15.23
N GLN A 218 -13.72 0.78 14.31
CA GLN A 218 -12.93 -0.34 13.80
C GLN A 218 -11.65 0.11 13.09
N ILE A 219 -11.71 1.20 12.32
CA ILE A 219 -10.51 1.78 11.70
C ILE A 219 -9.53 2.24 12.78
N ALA A 220 -10.02 2.98 13.79
CA ALA A 220 -9.20 3.51 14.88
C ALA A 220 -8.54 2.43 15.75
N GLU A 221 -9.20 1.28 15.90
CA GLU A 221 -8.68 0.14 16.66
C GLU A 221 -7.72 -0.75 15.84
N SER A 222 -7.82 -0.71 14.49
CA SER A 222 -7.05 -1.59 13.62
C SER A 222 -5.77 -0.96 13.10
N VAL A 223 -5.81 0.32 12.74
CA VAL A 223 -4.71 1.01 12.05
C VAL A 223 -3.81 1.70 13.07
N ASP A 224 -2.52 1.39 13.03
CA ASP A 224 -1.53 2.07 13.89
C ASP A 224 -0.93 3.30 13.19
N LEU A 225 -0.51 3.14 11.93
CA LEU A 225 0.20 4.19 11.20
C LEU A 225 -0.36 4.41 9.79
N ILE A 226 -0.40 5.66 9.38
CA ILE A 226 -0.62 6.07 7.99
C ILE A 226 0.66 6.73 7.48
N VAL A 227 1.24 6.15 6.43
CA VAL A 227 2.43 6.66 5.75
C VAL A 227 2.00 7.33 4.45
N GLN A 228 2.03 8.66 4.41
CA GLN A 228 1.64 9.41 3.21
C GLN A 228 2.85 9.60 2.30
N VAL A 229 2.76 9.12 1.07
CA VAL A 229 3.76 9.30 0.03
C VAL A 229 3.21 10.16 -1.11
N LYS A 230 4.02 11.09 -1.61
CA LYS A 230 3.61 12.02 -2.65
C LYS A 230 4.67 12.12 -3.75
N ARG A 231 4.22 12.17 -4.99
CA ARG A 231 5.07 12.61 -6.10
C ARG A 231 4.90 14.11 -6.25
N LEU A 232 5.98 14.84 -6.06
CA LEU A 232 6.01 16.30 -6.16
C LEU A 232 6.08 16.74 -7.63
N ARG A 233 5.90 18.03 -7.88
CA ARG A 233 5.87 18.59 -9.24
C ARG A 233 7.20 18.47 -9.99
N ASP A 234 8.31 18.44 -9.26
CA ASP A 234 9.66 18.19 -9.79
C ASP A 234 9.92 16.71 -10.12
N GLY A 235 8.92 15.84 -9.92
CA GLY A 235 9.01 14.40 -10.15
C GLY A 235 9.61 13.63 -8.98
N SER A 236 10.16 14.27 -7.96
CA SER A 236 10.67 13.62 -6.76
C SER A 236 9.53 12.97 -5.97
N ARG A 237 9.87 11.88 -5.26
CA ARG A 237 8.92 11.18 -4.39
C ARG A 237 9.33 11.41 -2.96
N ARG A 238 8.37 11.84 -2.13
CA ARG A 238 8.61 12.15 -0.72
C ARG A 238 7.60 11.43 0.16
N THR A 239 8.05 10.96 1.32
CA THR A 239 7.18 10.59 2.43
C THR A 239 6.81 11.89 3.14
N THR A 240 5.61 12.39 2.87
CA THR A 240 5.22 13.73 3.35
C THR A 240 4.72 13.72 4.77
N ASN A 241 4.15 12.61 5.25
CA ASN A 241 3.68 12.48 6.62
C ASN A 241 3.83 11.04 7.09
N ILE A 242 4.13 10.88 8.37
CA ILE A 242 3.89 9.66 9.14
C ILE A 242 2.97 10.06 10.29
N THR A 243 1.76 9.50 10.29
CA THR A 243 0.69 9.86 11.21
C THR A 243 0.21 8.61 11.91
N GLU A 244 0.14 8.62 13.23
CA GLU A 244 -0.46 7.53 13.99
C GLU A 244 -1.94 7.78 14.28
N VAL A 245 -2.69 6.70 14.36
CA VAL A 245 -4.10 6.70 14.76
C VAL A 245 -4.12 6.36 16.24
N ILE A 246 -4.67 7.26 17.06
CA ILE A 246 -4.59 7.15 18.52
C ILE A 246 -5.91 6.75 19.18
N GLY A 247 -7.01 6.77 18.43
CA GLY A 247 -8.32 6.36 18.94
C GLY A 247 -9.47 7.21 18.43
N MET A 248 -10.50 7.34 19.25
CA MET A 248 -11.72 8.10 18.94
C MET A 248 -11.96 9.18 19.98
N GLU A 249 -12.44 10.34 19.53
CA GLU A 249 -13.05 11.37 20.39
C GLU A 249 -14.45 11.64 19.85
N GLY A 250 -15.47 11.17 20.60
CA GLY A 250 -16.83 11.10 20.07
C GLY A 250 -16.88 10.24 18.79
N ASP A 251 -17.32 10.82 17.69
CA ASP A 251 -17.45 10.16 16.39
C ASP A 251 -16.26 10.43 15.44
N VAL A 252 -15.20 11.08 15.94
CA VAL A 252 -14.04 11.48 15.14
C VAL A 252 -12.83 10.61 15.47
N ILE A 253 -12.18 10.08 14.43
CA ILE A 253 -10.90 9.38 14.55
C ILE A 253 -9.84 10.43 14.87
N VAL A 254 -9.13 10.25 15.98
CA VAL A 254 -8.05 11.13 16.43
C VAL A 254 -6.72 10.58 15.93
N THR A 255 -5.90 11.49 15.41
CA THR A 255 -4.58 11.16 14.86
C THR A 255 -3.52 12.09 15.42
N GLN A 256 -2.29 11.60 15.48
CA GLN A 256 -1.11 12.38 15.85
C GLN A 256 -0.08 12.32 14.72
N GLU A 257 0.34 13.48 14.24
CA GLU A 257 1.43 13.56 13.25
C GLU A 257 2.76 13.34 13.96
N LEU A 258 3.52 12.31 13.56
CA LEU A 258 4.86 12.05 14.09
C LEU A 258 5.92 12.78 13.25
N PHE A 259 5.75 12.76 11.93
CA PHE A 259 6.67 13.40 11.00
C PHE A 259 5.93 14.07 9.87
N LYS A 260 6.52 15.17 9.39
CA LYS A 260 6.03 15.94 8.25
C LYS A 260 7.16 16.43 7.38
N PHE A 261 6.94 16.44 6.07
CA PHE A 261 7.76 17.16 5.12
C PHE A 261 7.23 18.59 4.99
N GLU A 262 8.04 19.59 5.33
CA GLU A 262 7.73 21.00 5.15
C GLU A 262 8.39 21.51 3.88
N TYR A 263 7.56 22.00 2.98
CA TYR A 263 8.01 22.72 1.78
C TYR A 263 8.61 24.07 2.20
N LEU A 264 9.80 24.38 1.71
CA LEU A 264 10.47 25.65 1.98
C LEU A 264 10.49 26.52 0.73
N ASP A 265 11.08 26.02 -0.36
CA ASP A 265 11.32 26.81 -1.57
C ASP A 265 11.49 25.88 -2.79
N GLU A 266 11.77 26.50 -3.93
CA GLU A 266 12.14 25.85 -5.18
C GLU A 266 13.49 26.39 -5.64
N SER A 267 14.43 25.50 -5.97
CA SER A 267 15.72 25.90 -6.52
C SER A 267 15.57 26.48 -7.92
N GLU A 268 16.59 27.19 -8.40
CA GLU A 268 16.64 27.72 -9.78
C GLU A 268 16.43 26.64 -10.85
N ASP A 269 16.85 25.40 -10.56
CA ASP A 269 16.64 24.20 -11.43
C ASP A 269 15.24 23.59 -11.30
N GLY A 270 14.31 24.21 -10.59
CA GLY A 270 12.94 23.73 -10.37
C GLY A 270 12.80 22.57 -9.41
N LYS A 271 13.83 22.25 -8.61
CA LYS A 271 13.76 21.21 -7.58
C LYS A 271 13.11 21.74 -6.32
N ILE A 272 12.22 20.92 -5.76
CA ILE A 272 11.55 21.24 -4.51
C ILE A 272 12.49 21.07 -3.32
N MET A 273 12.70 22.15 -2.59
CA MET A 273 13.44 22.21 -1.35
C MET A 273 12.50 22.14 -0.16
N GLY A 274 12.87 21.37 0.84
CA GLY A 274 12.10 21.24 2.06
C GLY A 274 12.84 20.41 3.08
N GLU A 275 12.32 20.37 4.27
CA GLU A 275 12.90 19.63 5.39
C GLU A 275 11.89 18.66 6.00
N TYR A 276 12.42 17.60 6.59
CA TYR A 276 11.65 16.64 7.35
C TYR A 276 11.70 17.02 8.83
N ARG A 277 10.54 17.25 9.43
CA ARG A 277 10.43 17.59 10.84
C ARG A 277 9.72 16.49 11.60
N SER A 278 10.23 16.19 12.78
CA SER A 278 9.50 15.45 13.80
C SER A 278 8.59 16.42 14.56
N SER A 279 7.43 15.94 15.02
CA SER A 279 6.56 16.72 15.90
C SER A 279 7.12 16.90 17.31
N GLY A 280 8.09 16.07 17.70
CA GLY A 280 8.60 16.01 19.07
C GLY A 280 7.60 15.43 20.07
N LEU A 281 6.54 14.81 19.62
CA LEU A 281 5.53 14.19 20.48
C LEU A 281 5.88 12.72 20.73
N ARG A 282 5.59 12.26 21.93
CA ARG A 282 5.74 10.84 22.30
C ARG A 282 4.74 10.00 21.50
N PRO A 283 5.20 8.97 20.78
CA PRO A 283 4.31 8.10 20.03
C PRO A 283 3.37 7.28 20.94
N TYR A 284 2.12 7.14 20.56
CA TYR A 284 1.18 6.21 21.20
C TYR A 284 1.55 4.75 20.88
N THR A 285 2.06 4.49 19.69
CA THR A 285 2.55 3.18 19.25
C THR A 285 3.83 2.72 19.96
N LEU A 286 4.40 3.55 20.88
CA LEU A 286 5.58 3.23 21.67
C LEU A 286 5.41 1.93 22.48
N GLU A 287 4.20 1.65 22.96
CA GLU A 287 3.94 0.44 23.74
C GLU A 287 4.09 -0.84 22.89
N LYS A 288 3.70 -0.80 21.60
CA LYS A 288 3.98 -1.90 20.66
C LYS A 288 5.49 -2.07 20.45
N ALA A 289 6.24 -0.97 20.28
CA ALA A 289 7.69 -1.03 20.15
C ALA A 289 8.37 -1.61 21.41
N ARG A 290 7.84 -1.32 22.60
CA ARG A 290 8.36 -1.85 23.89
C ARG A 290 8.24 -3.37 23.97
N GLN A 291 7.15 -3.96 23.48
CA GLN A 291 6.96 -5.42 23.47
C GLN A 291 8.05 -6.16 22.70
N PHE A 292 8.70 -5.47 21.76
CA PHE A 292 9.80 -6.00 20.94
C PHE A 292 11.17 -5.47 21.37
N GLY A 293 11.25 -4.66 22.43
CA GLY A 293 12.51 -4.10 22.94
C GLY A 293 13.07 -2.93 22.13
N PHE A 294 12.25 -2.26 21.32
CA PHE A 294 12.65 -1.12 20.49
C PHE A 294 12.13 0.23 20.97
N ASP A 295 11.54 0.31 22.16
CA ASP A 295 10.90 1.52 22.68
C ASP A 295 11.86 2.73 22.75
N GLN A 296 13.08 2.55 23.25
CA GLN A 296 14.03 3.65 23.33
C GLN A 296 14.44 4.16 21.95
N ALA A 297 14.81 3.25 21.03
CA ALA A 297 15.21 3.61 19.67
C ALA A 297 14.05 4.26 18.88
N TYR A 298 12.83 3.78 19.12
CA TYR A 298 11.63 4.36 18.48
C TYR A 298 11.31 5.74 19.01
N LEU A 299 11.42 5.94 20.32
CA LEU A 299 11.22 7.24 20.96
C LEU A 299 12.27 8.26 20.48
N GLU A 300 13.56 7.88 20.46
CA GLU A 300 14.63 8.74 19.95
C GLU A 300 14.46 9.12 18.48
N ALA A 301 13.96 8.20 17.67
CA ALA A 301 13.66 8.48 16.27
C ALA A 301 12.48 9.46 16.10
N CYS A 302 11.47 9.41 16.97
CA CYS A 302 10.28 10.25 16.87
C CYS A 302 10.45 11.64 17.53
N LEU A 303 11.36 11.80 18.49
CA LEU A 303 11.69 13.07 19.11
C LEU A 303 12.78 13.82 18.33
#